data_a3a703912e1b195320a29fbd98417e1c
#
_entry.id   a3a703912e1b195320a29fbd98417e1c
#
_cell.length_a   1.000
_cell.length_b   1.000
_cell.length_c   1.000
_cell.angle_alpha   90.00
_cell.angle_beta   90.00
_cell.angle_gamma   90.00
#
_symmetry.space_group_name_H-M   'P 1'
#
loop_
_entity.id
_entity.type
_entity.pdbx_description
1 polymer ?
#
loop_
_entity_poly.entity_id
_entity_poly.type
_entity_poly.pdbx_seq_one_letter_code
_entity_poly.pdbx_strand_id
1 'polypeptide(L)'
;MAKNREINMNLPSADDLFTTQEERDHKDQEYVKDISIYEITDFPNHPFKVKMDDKMLETIESVRDHGVLVPALVREKPTGGYEMISGHRRKMASELAGKETMPCIVRNLSDDQAVIVMVDSNLQREEILPSEKAFAYKMKLDAMKRQGQ
;
A
#
# COMPACT_ATOMS: atom_id res chain seq x y z
N MET A 1 -38.71 3.78 49.35
CA MET A 1 -37.65 4.52 48.67
C MET A 1 -37.17 3.72 47.47
N ALA A 2 -37.45 4.16 46.27
CA ALA A 2 -36.96 3.54 45.04
C ALA A 2 -35.48 3.87 44.90
N LYS A 3 -34.60 2.88 44.92
CA LYS A 3 -33.20 3.06 44.52
C LYS A 3 -33.19 3.32 43.03
N ASN A 4 -32.85 4.56 42.64
CA ASN A 4 -32.49 4.86 41.27
C ASN A 4 -31.31 3.95 40.88
N ARG A 5 -31.59 2.91 40.10
CA ARG A 5 -30.56 2.19 39.38
C ARG A 5 -30.20 3.10 38.22
N GLU A 6 -29.07 3.77 38.34
CA GLU A 6 -28.44 4.38 37.15
C GLU A 6 -28.15 3.25 36.18
N ILE A 7 -28.96 3.17 35.15
CA ILE A 7 -28.68 2.29 34.00
C ILE A 7 -27.55 2.97 33.25
N ASN A 8 -26.35 2.48 33.48
CA ASN A 8 -25.17 2.93 32.72
C ASN A 8 -25.30 2.35 31.30
N MET A 9 -26.11 3.02 30.48
CA MET A 9 -26.20 2.67 29.08
C MET A 9 -24.95 3.25 28.41
N ASN A 10 -24.05 2.38 28.05
CA ASN A 10 -22.91 2.71 27.20
C ASN A 10 -23.47 3.02 25.81
N LEU A 11 -23.97 4.25 25.65
CA LEU A 11 -24.47 4.70 24.36
C LEU A 11 -23.29 4.88 23.41
N PRO A 12 -23.36 4.33 22.19
CA PRO A 12 -22.35 4.60 21.17
C PRO A 12 -22.27 6.13 20.93
N SER A 13 -21.09 6.61 20.55
CA SER A 13 -20.91 8.03 20.23
C SER A 13 -21.86 8.46 19.13
N ALA A 14 -22.19 9.75 19.08
CA ALA A 14 -23.06 10.28 18.01
C ALA A 14 -22.51 9.93 16.61
N ASP A 15 -21.19 9.91 16.45
CA ASP A 15 -20.54 9.52 15.20
C ASP A 15 -20.78 8.05 14.85
N ASP A 16 -20.83 7.16 15.85
CA ASP A 16 -21.13 5.73 15.65
C ASP A 16 -22.60 5.48 15.26
N LEU A 17 -23.50 6.38 15.64
CA LEU A 17 -24.92 6.27 15.29
C LEU A 17 -25.20 6.71 13.85
N PHE A 18 -24.38 7.59 13.29
CA PHE A 18 -24.57 8.14 11.96
C PHE A 18 -23.71 7.48 10.88
N THR A 19 -22.71 6.66 11.27
CA THR A 19 -21.98 5.81 10.33
C THR A 19 -22.81 4.61 9.95
N THR A 20 -23.07 4.47 8.65
CA THR A 20 -23.73 3.28 8.13
C THR A 20 -22.83 2.05 8.29
N GLN A 21 -23.45 0.86 8.32
CA GLN A 21 -22.68 -0.40 8.32
C GLN A 21 -21.71 -0.46 7.14
N GLU A 22 -22.13 0.07 5.99
CA GLU A 22 -21.32 0.17 4.78
C GLU A 22 -20.06 1.04 4.99
N GLU A 23 -20.17 2.16 5.71
CA GLU A 23 -19.01 3.01 6.01
C GLU A 23 -18.04 2.37 7.00
N ARG A 24 -18.52 1.55 7.93
CA ARG A 24 -17.67 0.77 8.84
C ARG A 24 -16.94 -0.34 8.11
N ASP A 25 -17.63 -1.03 7.22
CA ASP A 25 -17.07 -2.08 6.38
C ASP A 25 -16.06 -1.51 5.38
N HIS A 26 -16.26 -0.25 4.94
CA HIS A 26 -15.31 0.45 4.04
C HIS A 26 -14.01 0.86 4.70
N LYS A 27 -13.96 1.05 6.02
CA LYS A 27 -12.69 1.37 6.71
C LYS A 27 -11.66 0.26 6.62
N ASP A 28 -12.11 -0.98 6.52
CA ASP A 28 -11.25 -2.16 6.43
C ASP A 28 -11.13 -2.72 5.00
N GLN A 29 -11.86 -2.15 4.04
CA GLN A 29 -11.82 -2.58 2.65
C GLN A 29 -10.76 -1.83 1.85
N GLU A 30 -10.22 -2.52 0.85
CA GLU A 30 -9.37 -1.91 -0.16
C GLU A 30 -10.16 -0.90 -0.97
N TYR A 31 -9.60 0.26 -1.21
CA TYR A 31 -10.20 1.26 -2.08
C TYR A 31 -9.13 1.88 -2.98
N VAL A 32 -9.54 2.30 -4.18
CA VAL A 32 -8.67 2.99 -5.14
C VAL A 32 -8.78 4.49 -4.92
N LYS A 33 -7.66 5.15 -4.79
CA LYS A 33 -7.56 6.59 -4.58
C LYS A 33 -6.43 7.15 -5.43
N ASP A 34 -6.66 8.33 -6.02
CA ASP A 34 -5.57 9.11 -6.62
C ASP A 34 -4.77 9.80 -5.52
N ILE A 35 -3.50 9.49 -5.44
CA ILE A 35 -2.62 9.97 -4.38
C ILE A 35 -1.49 10.80 -5.00
N SER A 36 -1.17 11.93 -4.38
CA SER A 36 -0.01 12.73 -4.77
C SER A 36 1.26 11.89 -4.68
N ILE A 37 2.04 11.89 -5.76
CA ILE A 37 3.30 11.12 -5.83
C ILE A 37 4.26 11.55 -4.73
N TYR A 38 4.23 12.81 -4.34
CA TYR A 38 5.07 13.36 -3.27
C TYR A 38 4.71 12.85 -1.87
N GLU A 39 3.49 12.34 -1.68
CA GLU A 39 3.05 11.74 -0.42
C GLU A 39 3.40 10.26 -0.31
N ILE A 40 3.93 9.67 -1.37
CA ILE A 40 4.28 8.25 -1.42
C ILE A 40 5.79 8.10 -1.25
N THR A 41 6.21 7.40 -0.19
CA THR A 41 7.60 7.01 0.02
C THR A 41 7.84 5.57 -0.40
N ASP A 42 9.06 5.27 -0.83
CA ASP A 42 9.43 3.92 -1.18
C ASP A 42 9.52 3.02 0.05
N PHE A 43 9.30 1.73 -0.14
CA PHE A 43 9.41 0.74 0.94
C PHE A 43 10.87 0.69 1.44
N PRO A 44 11.12 0.78 2.76
CA PRO A 44 12.48 0.72 3.28
C PRO A 44 13.14 -0.62 2.98
N ASN A 45 14.41 -0.59 2.62
CA ASN A 45 15.20 -1.76 2.25
C ASN A 45 14.61 -2.57 1.09
N HIS A 46 13.92 -1.91 0.18
CA HIS A 46 13.35 -2.53 -1.02
C HIS A 46 14.45 -3.23 -1.84
N PRO A 47 14.38 -4.58 -2.01
CA PRO A 47 15.47 -5.33 -2.65
C PRO A 47 15.46 -5.24 -4.18
N PHE A 48 14.36 -4.78 -4.77
CA PHE A 48 14.17 -4.75 -6.22
C PHE A 48 14.48 -3.36 -6.77
N LYS A 49 15.45 -3.28 -7.67
CA LYS A 49 15.85 -2.01 -8.27
C LYS A 49 14.98 -1.67 -9.47
N VAL A 50 14.58 -0.41 -9.56
CA VAL A 50 13.93 0.13 -10.76
C VAL A 50 15.02 0.56 -11.73
N LYS A 51 15.02 0.00 -12.94
CA LYS A 51 16.01 0.28 -13.97
C LYS A 51 15.45 1.23 -15.03
N MET A 52 16.29 2.15 -15.50
CA MET A 52 16.02 2.96 -16.68
C MET A 52 16.46 2.21 -17.93
N ASP A 53 15.59 1.32 -18.41
CA ASP A 53 15.76 0.54 -19.62
C ASP A 53 14.73 0.95 -20.69
N ASP A 54 14.77 0.31 -21.85
CA ASP A 54 13.82 0.60 -22.94
C ASP A 54 12.37 0.33 -22.54
N LYS A 55 12.14 -0.70 -21.72
CA LYS A 55 10.80 -1.01 -21.17
C LYS A 55 10.29 0.11 -20.26
N MET A 56 11.19 0.74 -19.50
CA MET A 56 10.83 1.90 -18.68
C MET A 56 10.45 3.10 -19.56
N LEU A 57 11.16 3.35 -20.63
CA LEU A 57 10.84 4.42 -21.58
C LEU A 57 9.46 4.21 -22.20
N GLU A 58 9.14 2.99 -22.61
CA GLU A 58 7.80 2.63 -23.10
C GLU A 58 6.72 2.84 -22.02
N THR A 59 7.02 2.48 -20.79
CA THR A 59 6.11 2.69 -19.66
C THR A 59 5.84 4.17 -19.41
N ILE A 60 6.90 5.01 -19.49
CA ILE A 60 6.78 6.46 -19.33
C ILE A 60 5.89 7.06 -20.44
N GLU A 61 6.08 6.65 -21.69
CA GLU A 61 5.23 7.10 -22.80
C GLU A 61 3.77 6.69 -22.61
N SER A 62 3.54 5.44 -22.23
CA SER A 62 2.21 4.92 -21.94
C SER A 62 1.53 5.70 -20.80
N VAL A 63 2.24 5.98 -19.73
CA VAL A 63 1.71 6.77 -18.62
C VAL A 63 1.42 8.21 -19.04
N ARG A 64 2.27 8.79 -19.87
CA ARG A 64 2.05 10.14 -20.40
C ARG A 64 0.77 10.23 -21.22
N ASP A 65 0.51 9.24 -22.08
CA ASP A 65 -0.61 9.24 -23.03
C ASP A 65 -1.91 8.74 -22.38
N HIS A 66 -1.84 7.74 -21.53
CA HIS A 66 -3.02 7.02 -20.99
C HIS A 66 -3.15 7.07 -19.47
N GLY A 67 -2.16 7.61 -18.76
CA GLY A 67 -2.08 7.51 -17.31
C GLY A 67 -1.71 6.09 -16.84
N VAL A 68 -1.78 5.87 -15.53
CA VAL A 68 -1.52 4.57 -14.93
C VAL A 68 -2.80 3.74 -14.98
N LEU A 69 -2.81 2.67 -15.76
CA LEU A 69 -3.98 1.80 -15.95
C LEU A 69 -4.16 0.80 -14.80
N VAL A 70 -3.06 0.31 -14.24
CA VAL A 70 -3.07 -0.63 -13.11
C VAL A 70 -2.64 0.11 -11.85
N PRO A 71 -3.51 0.22 -10.82
CA PRO A 71 -3.18 0.90 -9.58
C PRO A 71 -1.97 0.28 -8.88
N ALA A 72 -1.17 1.13 -8.24
CA ALA A 72 -0.13 0.67 -7.32
C ALA A 72 -0.74 0.28 -5.98
N LEU A 73 -0.01 -0.46 -5.16
CA LEU A 73 -0.42 -0.85 -3.82
C LEU A 73 0.37 -0.04 -2.80
N VAL A 74 -0.33 0.64 -1.91
CA VAL A 74 0.25 1.44 -0.82
C VAL A 74 -0.44 1.14 0.50
N ARG A 75 0.20 1.52 1.60
CA ARG A 75 -0.41 1.56 2.93
C ARG A 75 -0.21 2.93 3.55
N GLU A 76 -1.09 3.32 4.45
CA GLU A 76 -0.94 4.52 5.24
C GLU A 76 0.19 4.37 6.25
N LYS A 77 1.00 5.41 6.41
CA LYS A 77 2.02 5.46 7.45
C LYS A 77 1.46 6.11 8.72
N PRO A 78 1.85 5.63 9.93
CA PRO A 78 1.45 6.28 11.18
C PRO A 78 1.89 7.74 11.27
N THR A 79 2.98 8.11 10.61
CA THR A 79 3.56 9.47 10.58
C THR A 79 2.94 10.39 9.54
N GLY A 80 1.96 9.90 8.78
CA GLY A 80 1.35 10.59 7.65
C GLY A 80 1.95 10.17 6.31
N GLY A 81 1.18 10.38 5.24
CA GLY A 81 1.53 9.93 3.91
C GLY A 81 1.39 8.43 3.73
N TYR A 82 1.95 7.94 2.64
CA TYR A 82 1.79 6.55 2.20
C TYR A 82 3.15 5.91 1.94
N GLU A 83 3.20 4.60 2.10
CA GLU A 83 4.37 3.78 1.79
C GLU A 83 4.04 2.85 0.64
N MET A 84 4.87 2.84 -0.39
CA MET A 84 4.72 2.01 -1.57
C MET A 84 5.04 0.55 -1.23
N ILE A 85 4.08 -0.34 -1.46
CA ILE A 85 4.28 -1.79 -1.31
C ILE A 85 4.61 -2.41 -2.66
N SER A 86 3.85 -2.06 -3.69
CA SER A 86 4.04 -2.56 -5.05
C SER A 86 3.74 -1.46 -6.06
N GLY A 87 4.52 -1.40 -7.12
CA GLY A 87 4.35 -0.41 -8.18
C GLY A 87 5.42 0.67 -8.24
N HIS A 88 6.60 0.44 -7.68
CA HIS A 88 7.73 1.39 -7.70
C HIS A 88 8.08 1.84 -9.12
N ARG A 89 8.02 0.94 -10.09
CA ARG A 89 8.26 1.23 -11.50
C ARG A 89 7.20 2.20 -12.05
N ARG A 90 5.93 1.97 -11.73
CA ARG A 90 4.82 2.85 -12.14
C ARG A 90 4.92 4.24 -11.49
N LYS A 91 5.37 4.30 -10.26
CA LYS A 91 5.64 5.58 -9.58
C LYS A 91 6.73 6.36 -10.29
N MET A 92 7.87 5.74 -10.58
CA MET A 92 8.96 6.39 -11.31
C MET A 92 8.51 6.84 -12.70
N ALA A 93 7.79 6.01 -13.44
CA ALA A 93 7.25 6.35 -14.73
C ALA A 93 6.30 7.55 -14.66
N SER A 94 5.46 7.62 -13.63
CA SER A 94 4.54 8.73 -13.40
C SER A 94 5.28 10.04 -13.11
N GLU A 95 6.31 10.00 -12.29
CA GLU A 95 7.18 11.16 -12.01
C GLU A 95 7.83 11.68 -13.29
N LEU A 96 8.42 10.79 -14.07
CA LEU A 96 9.12 11.14 -15.30
C LEU A 96 8.16 11.57 -16.42
N ALA A 97 6.91 11.10 -16.39
CA ALA A 97 5.86 11.55 -17.30
C ALA A 97 5.23 12.90 -16.90
N GLY A 98 5.65 13.49 -15.79
CA GLY A 98 5.16 14.78 -15.30
C GLY A 98 3.79 14.71 -14.64
N LYS A 99 3.38 13.56 -14.16
CA LYS A 99 2.12 13.41 -13.42
C LYS A 99 2.28 13.85 -11.96
N GLU A 100 1.27 14.47 -11.40
CA GLU A 100 1.25 14.91 -9.99
C GLU A 100 0.67 13.83 -9.07
N THR A 101 -0.25 13.04 -9.59
CA THR A 101 -0.93 11.97 -8.84
C THR A 101 -0.86 10.65 -9.60
N MET A 102 -1.07 9.56 -8.88
CA MET A 102 -1.22 8.24 -9.47
C MET A 102 -2.29 7.44 -8.72
N PRO A 103 -3.03 6.54 -9.42
CA PRO A 103 -4.01 5.70 -8.77
C PRO A 103 -3.32 4.64 -7.92
N CYS A 104 -3.77 4.50 -6.68
CA CYS A 104 -3.25 3.53 -5.73
C CYS A 104 -4.38 2.80 -5.03
N ILE A 105 -4.17 1.53 -4.76
CA ILE A 105 -5.00 0.76 -3.83
C ILE A 105 -4.42 0.97 -2.44
N VAL A 106 -5.23 1.48 -1.52
CA VAL A 106 -4.84 1.65 -0.12
C VAL A 106 -5.31 0.45 0.67
N ARG A 107 -4.37 -0.24 1.30
CA ARG A 107 -4.62 -1.45 2.07
C ARG A 107 -4.03 -1.30 3.47
N ASN A 108 -4.77 -1.72 4.48
CA ASN A 108 -4.28 -1.75 5.85
C ASN A 108 -3.42 -3.00 6.08
N LEU A 109 -2.11 -2.82 6.15
CA LEU A 109 -1.13 -3.90 6.32
C LEU A 109 -0.20 -3.60 7.49
N SER A 110 0.06 -4.61 8.32
CA SER A 110 1.15 -4.56 9.30
C SER A 110 2.51 -4.54 8.60
N ASP A 111 3.58 -4.22 9.33
CA ASP A 111 4.92 -4.19 8.77
C ASP A 111 5.31 -5.54 8.14
N ASP A 112 5.02 -6.63 8.82
CA ASP A 112 5.36 -7.97 8.32
C ASP A 112 4.49 -8.39 7.13
N GLN A 113 3.19 -8.08 7.16
CA GLN A 113 2.30 -8.30 6.02
C GLN A 113 2.75 -7.52 4.79
N ALA A 114 3.16 -6.27 4.99
CA ALA A 114 3.66 -5.41 3.91
C ALA A 114 4.92 -6.00 3.26
N VAL A 115 5.87 -6.52 4.05
CA VAL A 115 7.07 -7.21 3.53
C VAL A 115 6.68 -8.42 2.70
N ILE A 116 5.79 -9.27 3.19
CA ILE A 116 5.35 -10.48 2.49
C ILE A 116 4.69 -10.13 1.16
N VAL A 117 3.76 -9.18 1.16
CA VAL A 117 3.06 -8.75 -0.06
C VAL A 117 4.02 -8.11 -1.06
N MET A 118 4.95 -7.27 -0.59
CA MET A 118 5.95 -6.63 -1.42
C MET A 118 6.83 -7.67 -2.13
N VAL A 119 7.33 -8.66 -1.39
CA VAL A 119 8.16 -9.72 -1.93
C VAL A 119 7.37 -10.58 -2.92
N ASP A 120 6.18 -11.04 -2.56
CA ASP A 120 5.37 -11.92 -3.41
C ASP A 120 4.99 -11.24 -4.73
N SER A 121 4.64 -9.95 -4.70
CA SER A 121 4.28 -9.21 -5.91
C SER A 121 5.45 -9.01 -6.87
N ASN A 122 6.68 -9.03 -6.38
CA ASN A 122 7.89 -8.85 -7.19
C ASN A 122 8.53 -10.17 -7.63
N LEU A 123 8.38 -11.27 -6.89
CA LEU A 123 8.94 -12.57 -7.25
C LEU A 123 8.34 -13.16 -8.53
N GLN A 124 7.20 -12.68 -8.96
CA GLN A 124 6.55 -13.08 -10.21
C GLN A 124 7.19 -12.45 -11.46
N ARG A 125 8.14 -11.55 -11.29
CA ARG A 125 8.86 -10.91 -12.40
C ARG A 125 9.91 -11.87 -12.98
N GLU A 126 9.97 -11.95 -14.30
CA GLU A 126 10.93 -12.79 -15.01
C GLU A 126 12.39 -12.28 -14.92
N GLU A 127 12.59 -10.99 -14.63
CA GLU A 127 13.91 -10.33 -14.67
C GLU A 127 14.41 -9.94 -13.27
N ILE A 128 14.46 -10.90 -12.35
CA ILE A 128 15.00 -10.68 -11.01
C ILE A 128 16.42 -11.24 -10.94
N LEU A 129 17.38 -10.41 -10.49
CA LEU A 129 18.73 -10.88 -10.24
C LEU A 129 18.74 -11.93 -9.11
N PRO A 130 19.58 -12.97 -9.19
CA PRO A 130 19.67 -14.00 -8.14
C PRO A 130 19.97 -13.41 -6.74
N SER A 131 20.78 -12.35 -6.65
CA SER A 131 21.08 -11.66 -5.40
C SER A 131 19.85 -10.93 -4.82
N GLU A 132 19.06 -10.29 -5.65
CA GLU A 132 17.81 -9.64 -5.26
C GLU A 132 16.80 -10.68 -4.77
N LYS A 133 16.69 -11.79 -5.47
CA LYS A 133 15.80 -12.90 -5.13
C LYS A 133 16.17 -13.53 -3.79
N ALA A 134 17.45 -13.78 -3.54
CA ALA A 134 17.92 -14.33 -2.27
C ALA A 134 17.62 -13.39 -1.11
N PHE A 135 17.86 -12.11 -1.26
CA PHE A 135 17.58 -11.09 -0.24
C PHE A 135 16.07 -10.99 0.03
N ALA A 136 15.26 -11.00 -1.02
CA ALA A 136 13.80 -10.96 -0.92
C ALA A 136 13.24 -12.16 -0.16
N TYR A 137 13.70 -13.37 -0.45
CA TYR A 137 13.30 -14.56 0.29
C TYR A 137 13.67 -14.49 1.76
N LYS A 138 14.85 -13.97 2.07
CA LYS A 138 15.26 -13.77 3.47
C LYS A 138 14.34 -12.80 4.19
N MET A 139 14.01 -11.66 3.58
CA MET A 139 13.07 -10.69 4.15
C MET A 139 11.70 -11.33 4.41
N LYS A 140 11.21 -12.11 3.45
CA LYS A 140 9.92 -12.81 3.58
C LYS A 140 9.94 -13.82 4.70
N LEU A 141 10.97 -14.65 4.79
CA LEU A 141 11.11 -15.67 5.86
C LEU A 141 11.16 -15.01 7.25
N ASP A 142 11.92 -13.93 7.40
CA ASP A 142 12.02 -13.21 8.66
C ASP A 142 10.66 -12.60 9.07
N ALA A 143 9.92 -12.05 8.12
CA ALA A 143 8.57 -11.52 8.35
C ALA A 143 7.58 -12.63 8.74
N MET A 144 7.63 -13.78 8.08
CA MET A 144 6.78 -14.93 8.40
C MET A 144 7.08 -15.49 9.79
N LYS A 145 8.34 -15.54 10.20
CA LYS A 145 8.75 -15.98 11.54
C LYS A 145 8.22 -15.03 12.62
N ARG A 146 8.26 -13.73 12.40
CA ARG A 146 7.70 -12.74 13.34
C ARG A 146 6.19 -12.87 13.49
N GLN A 147 5.47 -13.19 12.41
CA GLN A 147 4.02 -13.42 12.47
C GLN A 147 3.64 -14.72 13.19
N GLY A 148 4.51 -15.72 13.17
CA GLY A 148 4.30 -17.02 13.82
C GLY A 148 4.59 -17.04 15.32
N GLN A 149 4.98 -15.93 15.89
CA GLN A 149 5.29 -15.80 17.33
C GLN A 149 4.12 -15.24 18.13
#